data_f6ab47b61f7acc417e8c400db6e4d3d0
#
_entry.id   f6ab47b61f7acc417e8c400db6e4d3d0
#
_cell.length_a   1.000
_cell.length_b   1.000
_cell.length_c   1.000
_cell.angle_alpha   90.00
_cell.angle_beta   90.00
_cell.angle_gamma   90.00
#
_symmetry.space_group_name_H-M   'P 1'
#
loop_
_entity.id
_entity.type
_entity.pdbx_description
1 polymer ?
#
loop_
_entity_poly.entity_id
_entity_poly.type
_entity_poly.pdbx_seq_one_letter_code
_entity_poly.pdbx_strand_id
1 'polypeptide(L)'
;MECAVIGAGVSGLTCALRLLEKGHLVTIYSNKFSPNTVSDVAAAIWYPFLSYPIKKTNRWSLETYSELYKISLNSPESGVTIRKGREFLRDKISPPDWTKGINGFRILEKNELVNDYIFGWEFEAPVIQMNLYMPWINDKLIKMGCRFNEVNLEYFSEINEDIIINCVGLGARELCNDIEVKPIRGQVIYIQQDPGIGRFDQQPETLTYTIPRNDVTVLGGTAQINDWSMEIRDEDTEDILNKCESLWPELDRNNIIGFSVGLRPSRYEVRLEKEYFLDKLIIHNYGHGGSGVTLSWGCADEVMKILESN
;
A
#
# COMPACT_ATOMS: atom_id res chain seq x y z
N MET A 1 4.28 -26.47 9.17
CA MET A 1 2.91 -26.71 8.65
C MET A 1 2.89 -26.31 7.18
N GLU A 2 1.99 -26.86 6.38
CA GLU A 2 1.73 -26.39 5.02
C GLU A 2 0.68 -25.30 5.07
N CYS A 3 0.95 -24.17 4.40
CA CYS A 3 0.10 -22.99 4.41
C CYS A 3 -0.16 -22.51 2.97
N ALA A 4 -1.41 -22.21 2.66
CA ALA A 4 -1.79 -21.52 1.44
C ALA A 4 -1.89 -20.03 1.69
N VAL A 5 -1.41 -19.21 0.76
CA VAL A 5 -1.64 -17.78 0.72
C VAL A 5 -2.41 -17.46 -0.55
N ILE A 6 -3.59 -16.85 -0.42
CA ILE A 6 -4.40 -16.44 -1.58
C ILE A 6 -4.13 -14.98 -1.88
N GLY A 7 -3.64 -14.71 -3.10
CA GLY A 7 -3.30 -13.38 -3.59
C GLY A 7 -1.80 -13.08 -3.54
N ALA A 8 -1.26 -12.61 -4.67
CA ALA A 8 0.15 -12.27 -4.88
C ALA A 8 0.43 -10.76 -4.88
N GLY A 9 -0.44 -9.97 -4.28
CA GLY A 9 -0.16 -8.57 -3.96
C GLY A 9 0.76 -8.43 -2.76
N VAL A 10 1.15 -7.20 -2.42
CA VAL A 10 2.09 -6.92 -1.32
C VAL A 10 1.68 -7.58 0.00
N SER A 11 0.39 -7.61 0.35
CA SER A 11 -0.10 -8.24 1.59
C SER A 11 0.12 -9.74 1.60
N GLY A 12 -0.13 -10.43 0.48
CA GLY A 12 0.10 -11.87 0.37
C GLY A 12 1.58 -12.22 0.38
N LEU A 13 2.41 -11.47 -0.36
CA LEU A 13 3.86 -11.72 -0.44
C LEU A 13 4.54 -11.50 0.92
N THR A 14 4.16 -10.47 1.69
CA THR A 14 4.72 -10.24 3.03
C THR A 14 4.28 -11.31 4.03
N CYS A 15 3.01 -11.77 3.98
CA CYS A 15 2.55 -12.90 4.78
C CYS A 15 3.30 -14.18 4.43
N ALA A 16 3.47 -14.50 3.14
CA ALA A 16 4.22 -15.66 2.68
C ALA A 16 5.66 -15.64 3.19
N LEU A 17 6.32 -14.47 3.16
CA LEU A 17 7.70 -14.35 3.64
C LEU A 17 7.79 -14.61 5.15
N ARG A 18 6.89 -14.03 5.96
CA ARG A 18 6.85 -14.27 7.41
C ARG A 18 6.59 -15.74 7.76
N LEU A 19 5.70 -16.41 7.01
CA LEU A 19 5.46 -17.85 7.18
C LEU A 19 6.72 -18.68 6.90
N LEU A 20 7.41 -18.39 5.80
CA LEU A 20 8.66 -19.09 5.44
C LEU A 20 9.78 -18.83 6.43
N GLU A 21 9.94 -17.59 6.93
CA GLU A 21 10.90 -17.24 7.99
C GLU A 21 10.68 -18.03 9.28
N LYS A 22 9.44 -18.49 9.53
CA LYS A 22 9.08 -19.38 10.66
C LYS A 22 9.15 -20.86 10.33
N GLY A 23 9.62 -21.22 9.14
CA GLY A 23 9.83 -22.63 8.73
C GLY A 23 8.57 -23.35 8.27
N HIS A 24 7.51 -22.60 7.91
CA HIS A 24 6.33 -23.20 7.25
C HIS A 24 6.63 -23.47 5.76
N LEU A 25 5.91 -24.42 5.18
CA LEU A 25 5.88 -24.62 3.73
C LEU A 25 4.75 -23.76 3.15
N VAL A 26 5.04 -22.98 2.12
CA VAL A 26 4.07 -22.01 1.60
C VAL A 26 3.82 -22.21 0.12
N THR A 27 2.54 -22.22 -0.25
CA THR A 27 2.07 -22.12 -1.64
C THR A 27 1.24 -20.85 -1.81
N ILE A 28 1.59 -20.00 -2.76
CA ILE A 28 0.80 -18.83 -3.13
C ILE A 28 -0.11 -19.18 -4.30
N TYR A 29 -1.40 -18.95 -4.13
CA TYR A 29 -2.44 -19.11 -5.14
C TYR A 29 -2.92 -17.74 -5.59
N SER A 30 -2.87 -17.44 -6.87
CA SER A 30 -3.33 -16.14 -7.39
C SER A 30 -3.68 -16.25 -8.87
N ASN A 31 -4.65 -15.46 -9.31
CA ASN A 31 -4.99 -15.31 -10.73
C ASN A 31 -4.12 -14.28 -11.47
N LYS A 32 -3.30 -13.53 -10.72
CA LYS A 32 -2.36 -12.53 -11.27
C LYS A 32 -1.13 -12.44 -10.37
N PHE A 33 0.02 -12.32 -10.99
CA PHE A 33 1.29 -12.05 -10.35
C PHE A 33 1.86 -10.70 -10.83
N SER A 34 2.86 -10.16 -10.12
CA SER A 34 3.60 -8.99 -10.60
C SER A 34 4.15 -9.26 -12.02
N PRO A 35 4.02 -8.30 -12.95
CA PRO A 35 3.66 -6.88 -12.75
C PRO A 35 2.16 -6.55 -12.91
N ASN A 36 1.26 -7.50 -12.74
CA ASN A 36 -0.17 -7.34 -13.06
C ASN A 36 -1.08 -7.25 -11.81
N THR A 37 -0.52 -7.04 -10.62
CA THR A 37 -1.32 -6.88 -9.40
C THR A 37 -1.66 -5.41 -9.13
N VAL A 38 -2.66 -5.18 -8.28
CA VAL A 38 -2.99 -3.81 -7.82
C VAL A 38 -1.81 -3.15 -7.08
N SER A 39 -0.95 -3.95 -6.45
CA SER A 39 0.22 -3.44 -5.73
C SER A 39 1.27 -2.84 -6.66
N ASP A 40 1.40 -3.33 -7.88
CA ASP A 40 2.38 -2.83 -8.86
C ASP A 40 2.10 -1.39 -9.30
N VAL A 41 0.83 -0.95 -9.23
CA VAL A 41 0.39 0.41 -9.59
C VAL A 41 0.47 1.38 -8.41
N ALA A 42 0.78 0.90 -7.20
CA ALA A 42 0.86 1.76 -6.03
C ALA A 42 1.95 2.83 -6.19
N ALA A 43 1.66 4.05 -5.74
CA ALA A 43 2.52 5.22 -5.92
C ALA A 43 3.96 5.09 -5.37
N ALA A 44 4.34 4.39 -4.39
CA ALA A 44 3.90 4.00 -3.09
C ALA A 44 4.75 4.73 -2.04
N ILE A 45 4.11 5.34 -1.12
CA ILE A 45 4.78 5.92 0.05
C ILE A 45 4.20 5.28 1.30
N TRP A 46 5.01 5.13 2.33
CA TRP A 46 4.50 4.81 3.65
C TRP A 46 3.77 6.03 4.22
N TYR A 47 2.47 5.93 4.32
CA TYR A 47 1.60 6.93 4.93
C TYR A 47 0.29 6.27 5.38
N PRO A 48 -0.10 6.34 6.68
CA PRO A 48 -1.37 5.80 7.16
C PRO A 48 -2.55 6.65 6.68
N PHE A 49 -3.18 6.25 5.57
CA PHE A 49 -4.27 6.98 4.94
C PHE A 49 -5.59 6.25 5.13
N LEU A 50 -6.55 6.89 5.80
CA LEU A 50 -7.96 6.47 5.94
C LEU A 50 -8.13 4.95 6.17
N SER A 51 -7.42 4.40 7.16
CA SER A 51 -7.46 2.97 7.48
C SER A 51 -7.97 2.76 8.90
N TYR A 52 -8.89 1.83 9.06
CA TYR A 52 -9.54 1.53 10.34
C TYR A 52 -9.41 0.05 10.69
N PRO A 53 -9.50 -0.31 12.01
CA PRO A 53 -9.66 0.57 13.17
C PRO A 53 -8.34 1.29 13.52
N ILE A 54 -8.39 2.58 13.77
CA ILE A 54 -7.21 3.48 13.90
C ILE A 54 -6.14 2.94 14.85
N LYS A 55 -6.52 2.39 16.01
CA LYS A 55 -5.56 1.87 16.99
C LYS A 55 -4.71 0.71 16.44
N LYS A 56 -5.35 -0.21 15.71
CA LYS A 56 -4.65 -1.35 15.09
C LYS A 56 -3.82 -0.89 13.89
N THR A 57 -4.40 -0.07 13.01
CA THR A 57 -3.73 0.39 11.79
C THR A 57 -2.52 1.27 12.11
N ASN A 58 -2.57 2.11 13.15
CA ASN A 58 -1.40 2.85 13.64
C ASN A 58 -0.27 1.92 14.09
N ARG A 59 -0.59 0.85 14.83
CA ARG A 59 0.42 -0.14 15.23
C ARG A 59 1.02 -0.86 14.02
N TRP A 60 0.18 -1.42 13.14
CA TRP A 60 0.64 -2.13 11.94
C TRP A 60 1.44 -1.23 11.00
N SER A 61 1.05 0.04 10.87
CA SER A 61 1.81 0.99 10.06
C SER A 61 3.20 1.26 10.63
N LEU A 62 3.34 1.43 11.95
CA LEU A 62 4.64 1.65 12.59
C LEU A 62 5.54 0.40 12.55
N GLU A 63 4.96 -0.80 12.73
CA GLU A 63 5.67 -2.07 12.52
C GLU A 63 6.19 -2.15 11.07
N THR A 64 5.35 -1.78 10.08
CA THR A 64 5.74 -1.71 8.66
C THR A 64 6.80 -0.63 8.39
N TYR A 65 6.68 0.55 9.00
CA TYR A 65 7.69 1.61 8.90
C TYR A 65 9.07 1.10 9.32
N SER A 66 9.12 0.45 10.48
CA SER A 66 10.37 -0.09 11.02
C SER A 66 11.00 -1.14 10.11
N GLU A 67 10.18 -2.00 9.50
CA GLU A 67 10.66 -3.04 8.59
C GLU A 67 11.15 -2.43 7.26
N LEU A 68 10.38 -1.53 6.66
CA LEU A 68 10.76 -0.83 5.42
C LEU A 68 12.03 0.02 5.63
N TYR A 69 12.18 0.62 6.80
CA TYR A 69 13.40 1.35 7.16
C TYR A 69 14.63 0.43 7.20
N LYS A 70 14.51 -0.77 7.81
CA LYS A 70 15.56 -1.79 7.79
C LYS A 70 15.88 -2.26 6.37
N ILE A 71 14.84 -2.49 5.55
CA ILE A 71 15.00 -2.90 4.15
C ILE A 71 15.78 -1.84 3.38
N SER A 72 15.47 -0.55 3.55
CA SER A 72 16.16 0.55 2.87
C SER A 72 17.66 0.60 3.18
N LEU A 73 18.07 0.18 4.39
CA LEU A 73 19.47 0.16 4.80
C LEU A 73 20.22 -1.09 4.34
N ASN A 74 19.54 -2.24 4.32
CA ASN A 74 20.20 -3.54 4.16
C ASN A 74 20.00 -4.17 2.76
N SER A 75 19.09 -3.63 1.96
CA SER A 75 18.70 -4.18 0.66
C SER A 75 18.41 -3.06 -0.36
N PRO A 76 19.43 -2.29 -0.79
CA PRO A 76 19.24 -1.18 -1.73
C PRO A 76 18.61 -1.62 -3.06
N GLU A 77 18.80 -2.88 -3.44
CA GLU A 77 18.18 -3.50 -4.62
C GLU A 77 16.66 -3.64 -4.52
N SER A 78 16.10 -3.52 -3.31
CA SER A 78 14.64 -3.61 -3.09
C SER A 78 13.87 -2.43 -3.67
N GLY A 79 14.53 -1.32 -3.99
CA GLY A 79 13.87 -0.09 -4.42
C GLY A 79 13.18 0.69 -3.28
N VAL A 80 13.42 0.33 -2.00
CA VAL A 80 12.95 1.09 -0.85
C VAL A 80 13.97 2.17 -0.50
N THR A 81 13.51 3.43 -0.45
CA THR A 81 14.34 4.58 -0.07
C THR A 81 13.64 5.44 0.96
N ILE A 82 14.40 6.16 1.78
CA ILE A 82 13.83 7.12 2.72
C ILE A 82 13.81 8.50 2.07
N ARG A 83 12.64 9.12 2.02
CA ARG A 83 12.45 10.46 1.47
C ARG A 83 11.77 11.37 2.47
N LYS A 84 12.08 12.66 2.41
CA LYS A 84 11.34 13.68 3.12
C LYS A 84 10.03 13.98 2.42
N GLY A 85 8.98 14.19 3.22
CA GLY A 85 7.68 14.63 2.74
C GLY A 85 7.15 15.77 3.60
N ARG A 86 6.40 16.67 2.97
CA ARG A 86 5.68 17.77 3.63
C ARG A 86 4.20 17.62 3.39
N GLU A 87 3.44 17.55 4.45
CA GLU A 87 1.99 17.62 4.40
C GLU A 87 1.54 19.03 4.72
N PHE A 88 0.66 19.56 3.90
CA PHE A 88 0.09 20.90 4.02
C PHE A 88 -1.38 20.80 4.40
N LEU A 89 -1.80 21.66 5.32
CA LEU A 89 -3.13 21.61 5.95
C LEU A 89 -3.77 22.99 5.95
N ARG A 90 -5.06 23.04 5.66
CA ARG A 90 -5.86 24.28 5.71
C ARG A 90 -6.32 24.63 7.12
N ASP A 91 -6.29 23.65 8.04
CA ASP A 91 -6.64 23.79 9.44
C ASP A 91 -5.48 23.39 10.35
N LYS A 92 -5.40 24.04 11.51
CA LYS A 92 -4.43 23.64 12.53
C LYS A 92 -5.01 22.50 13.36
N ILE A 93 -4.46 21.32 13.19
CA ILE A 93 -4.85 20.10 13.89
C ILE A 93 -3.71 19.54 14.73
N SER A 94 -4.03 18.68 15.69
CA SER A 94 -3.00 17.90 16.39
C SER A 94 -2.42 16.84 15.47
N PRO A 95 -1.08 16.68 15.46
CA PRO A 95 -0.46 15.62 14.68
C PRO A 95 -1.02 14.24 15.05
N PRO A 96 -1.23 13.34 14.09
CA PRO A 96 -1.67 11.98 14.36
C PRO A 96 -0.68 11.19 15.21
N ASP A 97 -1.15 10.18 15.95
CA ASP A 97 -0.31 9.41 16.86
C ASP A 97 0.86 8.69 16.19
N TRP A 98 0.73 8.30 14.93
CA TRP A 98 1.80 7.65 14.18
C TRP A 98 3.04 8.55 14.02
N THR A 99 2.90 9.86 14.07
CA THR A 99 4.02 10.82 13.97
C THR A 99 5.05 10.69 15.11
N LYS A 100 4.64 10.12 16.23
CA LYS A 100 5.51 9.89 17.40
C LYS A 100 6.49 8.72 17.18
N GLY A 101 6.24 7.86 16.21
CA GLY A 101 7.03 6.65 15.94
C GLY A 101 7.88 6.70 14.68
N ILE A 102 8.03 7.87 14.06
CA ILE A 102 8.79 8.04 12.81
C ILE A 102 9.94 9.04 12.96
N ASN A 103 10.87 9.00 12.02
CA ASN A 103 12.01 9.93 12.00
C ASN A 103 11.65 11.26 11.32
N GLY A 104 12.41 12.31 11.64
CA GLY A 104 12.38 13.60 10.93
C GLY A 104 11.08 14.39 11.07
N PHE A 105 10.19 14.01 12.03
CA PHE A 105 8.94 14.74 12.22
C PHE A 105 9.18 16.11 12.87
N ARG A 106 8.64 17.16 12.23
CA ARG A 106 8.59 18.52 12.79
C ARG A 106 7.42 19.30 12.18
N ILE A 107 6.93 20.28 12.89
CA ILE A 107 5.97 21.26 12.36
C ILE A 107 6.70 22.22 11.43
N LEU A 108 6.05 22.60 10.32
CA LEU A 108 6.57 23.59 9.37
C LEU A 108 6.51 25.00 9.96
N GLU A 109 7.52 25.81 9.64
CA GLU A 109 7.50 27.25 9.90
C GLU A 109 6.60 27.95 8.86
N LYS A 110 6.13 29.17 9.18
CA LYS A 110 5.22 29.93 8.32
C LYS A 110 5.78 30.18 6.92
N ASN A 111 7.08 30.40 6.79
CA ASN A 111 7.77 30.65 5.51
C ASN A 111 8.01 29.36 4.69
N GLU A 112 7.70 28.18 5.24
CA GLU A 112 7.77 26.89 4.55
C GLU A 112 6.40 26.44 4.01
N LEU A 113 5.33 27.15 4.38
CA LEU A 113 3.99 26.90 3.88
C LEU A 113 3.83 27.47 2.47
N VAL A 114 3.02 26.82 1.66
CA VAL A 114 2.73 27.23 0.28
C VAL A 114 1.29 27.69 0.15
N ASN A 115 1.04 28.61 -0.75
CA ASN A 115 -0.30 29.15 -1.06
C ASN A 115 -1.08 29.57 0.21
N ASP A 116 -2.31 29.11 0.32
CA ASP A 116 -3.27 29.40 1.39
C ASP A 116 -3.26 28.37 2.53
N TYR A 117 -2.27 27.47 2.54
CA TYR A 117 -2.10 26.54 3.66
C TYR A 117 -1.57 27.27 4.91
N ILE A 118 -2.16 26.95 6.06
CA ILE A 118 -1.88 27.66 7.32
C ILE A 118 -1.11 26.80 8.33
N PHE A 119 -1.00 25.49 8.05
CA PHE A 119 -0.33 24.53 8.90
C PHE A 119 0.29 23.40 8.09
N GLY A 120 1.18 22.66 8.69
CA GLY A 120 1.81 21.50 8.03
C GLY A 120 2.93 20.92 8.85
N TRP A 121 3.43 19.78 8.40
CA TRP A 121 4.57 19.10 9.00
C TRP A 121 5.48 18.47 7.94
N GLU A 122 6.73 18.29 8.32
CA GLU A 122 7.73 17.53 7.57
C GLU A 122 7.98 16.21 8.29
N PHE A 123 8.24 15.15 7.54
CA PHE A 123 8.53 13.82 8.06
C PHE A 123 9.42 13.04 7.08
N GLU A 124 10.08 11.99 7.58
CA GLU A 124 10.79 11.02 6.74
C GLU A 124 9.97 9.76 6.60
N ALA A 125 9.78 9.30 5.36
CA ALA A 125 9.00 8.09 5.08
C ALA A 125 9.67 7.20 4.04
N PRO A 126 9.50 5.87 4.15
CA PRO A 126 9.82 4.95 3.08
C PRO A 126 8.98 5.27 1.82
N VAL A 127 9.68 5.43 0.71
CA VAL A 127 9.10 5.47 -0.64
C VAL A 127 9.58 4.22 -1.37
N ILE A 128 8.67 3.55 -2.04
CA ILE A 128 8.90 2.22 -2.58
C ILE A 128 8.72 2.23 -4.10
N GLN A 129 9.74 1.84 -4.82
CA GLN A 129 9.71 1.62 -6.26
C GLN A 129 9.15 0.22 -6.53
N MET A 130 7.82 0.12 -6.79
CA MET A 130 7.09 -1.15 -6.81
C MET A 130 7.58 -2.12 -7.89
N ASN A 131 8.04 -1.62 -9.04
CA ASN A 131 8.65 -2.43 -10.11
C ASN A 131 10.01 -3.07 -9.74
N LEU A 132 10.63 -2.65 -8.63
CA LEU A 132 11.79 -3.32 -8.03
C LEU A 132 11.37 -4.14 -6.79
N TYR A 133 10.48 -3.59 -5.98
CA TYR A 133 10.11 -4.17 -4.69
C TYR A 133 9.34 -5.50 -4.82
N MET A 134 8.37 -5.57 -5.73
CA MET A 134 7.59 -6.79 -5.92
C MET A 134 8.45 -7.94 -6.47
N PRO A 135 9.30 -7.76 -7.50
CA PRO A 135 10.26 -8.78 -7.92
C PRO A 135 11.24 -9.16 -6.82
N TRP A 136 11.76 -8.21 -6.05
CA TRP A 136 12.68 -8.48 -4.95
C TRP A 136 12.08 -9.40 -3.88
N ILE A 137 10.82 -9.17 -3.47
CA ILE A 137 10.12 -10.09 -2.55
C ILE A 137 9.92 -11.46 -3.21
N ASN A 138 9.47 -11.50 -4.46
CA ASN A 138 9.26 -12.75 -5.19
C ASN A 138 10.55 -13.59 -5.26
N ASP A 139 11.69 -12.98 -5.55
CA ASP A 139 12.99 -13.64 -5.59
C ASP A 139 13.37 -14.24 -4.22
N LYS A 140 13.08 -13.52 -3.13
CA LYS A 140 13.29 -14.05 -1.77
C LYS A 140 12.41 -15.26 -1.51
N LEU A 141 11.13 -15.19 -1.86
CA LEU A 141 10.18 -16.29 -1.69
C LEU A 141 10.61 -17.54 -2.47
N ILE A 142 11.03 -17.37 -3.72
CA ILE A 142 11.53 -18.46 -4.56
C ILE A 142 12.76 -19.11 -3.93
N LYS A 143 13.74 -18.30 -3.48
CA LYS A 143 14.96 -18.79 -2.81
C LYS A 143 14.67 -19.55 -1.52
N MET A 144 13.57 -19.22 -0.83
CA MET A 144 13.11 -19.91 0.39
C MET A 144 12.20 -21.12 0.10
N GLY A 145 11.96 -21.44 -1.18
CA GLY A 145 11.20 -22.61 -1.57
C GLY A 145 9.69 -22.43 -1.63
N CYS A 146 9.20 -21.18 -1.72
CA CYS A 146 7.80 -20.91 -1.95
C CYS A 146 7.32 -21.48 -3.29
N ARG A 147 6.15 -22.09 -3.28
CA ARG A 147 5.48 -22.57 -4.50
C ARG A 147 4.49 -21.50 -4.98
N PHE A 148 4.35 -21.34 -6.29
CA PHE A 148 3.41 -20.41 -6.92
C PHE A 148 2.47 -21.19 -7.83
N ASN A 149 1.18 -20.95 -7.67
CA ASN A 149 0.13 -21.58 -8.46
C ASN A 149 -0.78 -20.51 -9.08
N GLU A 150 -0.77 -20.42 -10.40
CA GLU A 150 -1.64 -19.48 -11.13
C GLU A 150 -3.02 -20.12 -11.30
N VAL A 151 -3.99 -19.62 -10.55
CA VAL A 151 -5.36 -20.14 -10.53
C VAL A 151 -6.34 -19.07 -10.10
N ASN A 152 -7.55 -19.11 -10.66
CA ASN A 152 -8.69 -18.33 -10.18
C ASN A 152 -9.53 -19.22 -9.25
N LEU A 153 -9.47 -18.97 -7.95
CA LEU A 153 -10.21 -19.73 -6.94
C LEU A 153 -11.63 -19.17 -6.81
N GLU A 154 -12.60 -20.06 -6.81
CA GLU A 154 -14.00 -19.75 -6.53
C GLU A 154 -14.38 -20.10 -5.09
N TYR A 155 -13.73 -21.14 -4.50
CA TYR A 155 -14.04 -21.65 -3.18
C TYR A 155 -12.77 -22.01 -2.39
N PHE A 156 -12.78 -21.82 -1.08
CA PHE A 156 -11.69 -22.28 -0.19
C PHE A 156 -11.49 -23.79 -0.19
N SER A 157 -12.52 -24.56 -0.53
CA SER A 157 -12.45 -26.03 -0.62
C SER A 157 -11.55 -26.54 -1.76
N GLU A 158 -11.17 -25.69 -2.70
CA GLU A 158 -10.24 -26.03 -3.78
C GLU A 158 -8.77 -26.09 -3.31
N ILE A 159 -8.50 -25.57 -2.12
CA ILE A 159 -7.15 -25.54 -1.50
C ILE A 159 -7.00 -26.78 -0.62
N ASN A 160 -5.87 -27.47 -0.74
CA ASN A 160 -5.61 -28.69 0.03
C ASN A 160 -5.07 -28.38 1.45
N GLU A 161 -4.32 -27.30 1.61
CA GLU A 161 -3.74 -26.88 2.89
C GLU A 161 -4.82 -26.59 3.94
N ASP A 162 -4.56 -26.98 5.20
CA ASP A 162 -5.46 -26.75 6.33
C ASP A 162 -5.42 -25.31 6.85
N ILE A 163 -4.35 -24.57 6.51
CA ILE A 163 -4.14 -23.18 6.91
C ILE A 163 -4.13 -22.31 5.66
N ILE A 164 -5.04 -21.33 5.63
CA ILE A 164 -5.22 -20.42 4.51
C ILE A 164 -5.07 -18.98 4.99
N ILE A 165 -4.14 -18.23 4.40
CA ILE A 165 -4.03 -16.79 4.59
C ILE A 165 -4.69 -16.10 3.41
N ASN A 166 -5.82 -15.48 3.63
CA ASN A 166 -6.62 -14.87 2.58
C ASN A 166 -6.26 -13.38 2.40
N CYS A 167 -5.44 -13.10 1.38
CA CYS A 167 -4.98 -11.76 0.96
C CYS A 167 -5.52 -11.36 -0.42
N VAL A 168 -6.68 -11.84 -0.80
CA VAL A 168 -7.23 -11.76 -2.17
C VAL A 168 -7.65 -10.35 -2.62
N GLY A 169 -7.62 -9.35 -1.73
CA GLY A 169 -7.96 -7.96 -2.06
C GLY A 169 -9.41 -7.80 -2.52
N LEU A 170 -9.63 -7.24 -3.72
CA LEU A 170 -10.99 -7.06 -4.28
C LEU A 170 -11.72 -8.38 -4.50
N GLY A 171 -11.02 -9.47 -4.78
CA GLY A 171 -11.62 -10.79 -4.95
C GLY A 171 -12.29 -11.35 -3.70
N ALA A 172 -12.10 -10.71 -2.52
CA ALA A 172 -12.85 -11.09 -1.31
C ALA A 172 -14.36 -10.85 -1.45
N ARG A 173 -14.75 -9.98 -2.38
CA ARG A 173 -16.16 -9.74 -2.67
C ARG A 173 -16.85 -11.01 -3.15
N GLU A 174 -16.18 -11.78 -4.01
CA GLU A 174 -16.68 -13.03 -4.56
C GLU A 174 -16.33 -14.22 -3.64
N LEU A 175 -15.06 -14.41 -3.34
CA LEU A 175 -14.57 -15.57 -2.58
C LEU A 175 -15.12 -15.66 -1.15
N CYS A 176 -15.35 -14.50 -0.49
CA CYS A 176 -15.86 -14.42 0.88
C CYS A 176 -17.31 -13.91 0.94
N ASN A 177 -17.93 -13.61 -0.20
CA ASN A 177 -19.22 -12.90 -0.27
C ASN A 177 -19.23 -11.61 0.58
N ASP A 178 -18.08 -10.88 0.60
CA ASP A 178 -17.90 -9.67 1.39
C ASP A 178 -18.28 -8.43 0.58
N ILE A 179 -19.57 -8.05 0.66
CA ILE A 179 -20.15 -6.91 -0.06
C ILE A 179 -19.62 -5.54 0.42
N GLU A 180 -18.94 -5.48 1.58
CA GLU A 180 -18.31 -4.25 2.06
C GLU A 180 -17.04 -3.91 1.26
N VAL A 181 -16.42 -4.90 0.63
CA VAL A 181 -15.25 -4.68 -0.23
C VAL A 181 -15.67 -3.96 -1.50
N LYS A 182 -15.10 -2.77 -1.72
CA LYS A 182 -15.39 -1.91 -2.88
C LYS A 182 -14.09 -1.35 -3.44
N PRO A 183 -13.99 -1.12 -4.76
CA PRO A 183 -12.86 -0.43 -5.33
C PRO A 183 -12.93 1.06 -4.98
N ILE A 184 -11.76 1.64 -4.71
CA ILE A 184 -11.55 3.07 -4.83
C ILE A 184 -10.59 3.28 -5.99
N ARG A 185 -11.14 3.75 -7.11
CA ARG A 185 -10.35 4.04 -8.31
C ARG A 185 -9.40 5.21 -8.05
N GLY A 186 -8.15 5.05 -8.45
CA GLY A 186 -7.14 6.08 -8.37
C GLY A 186 -6.32 6.15 -9.66
N GLN A 187 -6.31 7.33 -10.29
CA GLN A 187 -5.44 7.64 -11.41
C GLN A 187 -4.19 8.35 -10.90
N VAL A 188 -3.05 8.05 -11.53
CA VAL A 188 -1.75 8.67 -11.25
C VAL A 188 -1.04 9.02 -12.55
N ILE A 189 -0.14 10.00 -12.46
CA ILE A 189 0.71 10.46 -13.56
C ILE A 189 2.16 10.22 -13.17
N TYR A 190 2.98 9.76 -14.10
CA TYR A 190 4.42 9.61 -13.94
C TYR A 190 5.15 10.73 -14.65
N ILE A 191 6.06 11.39 -13.93
CA ILE A 191 6.82 12.52 -14.48
C ILE A 191 8.33 12.32 -14.23
N GLN A 192 9.14 12.65 -15.24
CA GLN A 192 10.61 12.59 -15.19
C GLN A 192 11.19 13.88 -14.64
N GLN A 193 10.80 14.23 -13.42
CA GLN A 193 11.27 15.42 -12.71
C GLN A 193 11.22 15.14 -11.21
N ASP A 194 12.27 15.51 -10.46
CA ASP A 194 12.34 15.29 -9.01
C ASP A 194 12.06 16.60 -8.25
N PRO A 195 11.01 16.68 -7.42
CA PRO A 195 10.72 17.83 -6.58
C PRO A 195 11.65 17.93 -5.35
N GLY A 196 12.58 17.00 -5.17
CA GLY A 196 13.45 16.87 -4.00
C GLY A 196 12.73 16.40 -2.73
N ILE A 197 11.57 16.95 -2.43
CA ILE A 197 10.74 16.64 -1.27
C ILE A 197 9.33 16.28 -1.75
N GLY A 198 8.76 15.19 -1.22
CA GLY A 198 7.36 14.86 -1.45
C GLY A 198 6.42 15.93 -0.87
N ARG A 199 5.31 16.22 -1.53
CA ARG A 199 4.31 17.20 -1.08
C ARG A 199 2.94 16.55 -1.06
N PHE A 200 2.16 16.84 -0.02
CA PHE A 200 0.90 16.16 0.23
C PHE A 200 -0.17 17.14 0.73
N ASP A 201 -1.38 16.99 0.20
CA ASP A 201 -2.64 17.39 0.82
C ASP A 201 -3.52 16.14 0.86
N GLN A 202 -3.67 15.55 2.04
CA GLN A 202 -4.34 14.25 2.23
C GLN A 202 -5.81 14.41 2.62
N GLN A 203 -6.37 15.62 2.50
CA GLN A 203 -7.81 15.80 2.72
C GLN A 203 -8.60 15.14 1.57
N PRO A 204 -9.71 14.44 1.86
CA PRO A 204 -10.44 13.70 0.84
C PRO A 204 -10.87 14.52 -0.38
N GLU A 205 -11.26 15.78 -0.15
CA GLU A 205 -11.77 16.68 -1.17
C GLU A 205 -10.67 17.25 -2.08
N THR A 206 -9.46 17.38 -1.54
CA THR A 206 -8.33 18.02 -2.21
C THR A 206 -7.15 17.07 -2.42
N LEU A 207 -7.38 15.77 -2.25
CA LEU A 207 -6.32 14.74 -2.30
C LEU A 207 -5.30 15.02 -3.40
N THR A 208 -4.10 15.37 -2.98
CA THR A 208 -2.99 15.73 -3.86
C THR A 208 -1.68 15.21 -3.30
N TYR A 209 -0.87 14.62 -4.15
CA TYR A 209 0.48 14.22 -3.75
C TYR A 209 1.47 14.26 -4.91
N THR A 210 2.72 14.60 -4.57
CA THR A 210 3.89 14.41 -5.41
C THR A 210 4.86 13.50 -4.67
N ILE A 211 5.06 12.29 -5.14
CA ILE A 211 5.90 11.28 -4.49
C ILE A 211 7.16 11.05 -5.32
N PRO A 212 8.33 11.61 -4.91
CA PRO A 212 9.58 11.39 -5.63
C PRO A 212 10.12 10.00 -5.33
N ARG A 213 10.13 9.14 -6.33
CA ARG A 213 10.87 7.87 -6.35
C ARG A 213 12.23 8.07 -7.03
N ASN A 214 13.07 7.04 -7.07
CA ASN A 214 14.36 7.14 -7.76
C ASN A 214 14.24 7.10 -9.29
N ASP A 215 13.15 6.51 -9.81
CA ASP A 215 12.89 6.39 -11.24
C ASP A 215 12.05 7.55 -11.79
N VAL A 216 11.01 7.93 -11.07
CA VAL A 216 10.03 8.95 -11.49
C VAL A 216 9.44 9.65 -10.27
N THR A 217 8.81 10.78 -10.46
CA THR A 217 7.85 11.31 -9.48
C THR A 217 6.44 10.87 -9.86
N VAL A 218 5.70 10.36 -8.87
CA VAL A 218 4.29 9.99 -9.03
C VAL A 218 3.43 11.16 -8.57
N LEU A 219 2.61 11.68 -9.47
CA LEU A 219 1.62 12.70 -9.18
C LEU A 219 0.25 12.05 -8.99
N GLY A 220 -0.49 12.52 -8.01
CA GLY A 220 -1.84 12.05 -7.75
C GLY A 220 -2.61 13.00 -6.83
N GLY A 221 -3.85 12.75 -6.54
CA GLY A 221 -4.54 11.58 -7.03
C GLY A 221 -6.04 11.74 -7.02
N THR A 222 -6.66 10.70 -7.51
CA THR A 222 -8.11 10.55 -7.43
C THR A 222 -8.50 9.46 -6.43
N ALA A 223 -9.74 9.53 -5.91
CA ALA A 223 -10.30 8.57 -4.97
C ALA A 223 -11.81 8.37 -5.25
N GLN A 224 -12.11 7.75 -6.41
CA GLN A 224 -13.49 7.55 -6.86
C GLN A 224 -14.03 6.24 -6.30
N ILE A 225 -14.96 6.37 -5.34
CA ILE A 225 -15.53 5.23 -4.61
C ILE A 225 -16.47 4.43 -5.52
N ASN A 226 -16.34 3.10 -5.48
CA ASN A 226 -17.15 2.14 -6.23
C ASN A 226 -17.07 2.32 -7.77
N ASP A 227 -15.99 2.90 -8.26
CA ASP A 227 -15.69 3.01 -9.67
C ASP A 227 -14.73 1.88 -10.09
N TRP A 228 -15.19 1.01 -10.98
CA TRP A 228 -14.47 -0.16 -11.49
C TRP A 228 -13.70 0.09 -12.79
N SER A 229 -13.79 1.30 -13.35
CA SER A 229 -13.12 1.62 -14.60
C SER A 229 -11.60 1.62 -14.44
N MET A 230 -10.92 1.00 -15.39
CA MET A 230 -9.46 1.04 -15.52
C MET A 230 -9.00 2.01 -16.62
N GLU A 231 -9.92 2.76 -17.20
CA GLU A 231 -9.62 3.72 -18.25
C GLU A 231 -8.98 4.98 -17.68
N ILE A 232 -8.00 5.52 -18.40
CA ILE A 232 -7.42 6.85 -18.11
C ILE A 232 -8.43 7.89 -18.58
N ARG A 233 -8.71 8.88 -17.74
CA ARG A 233 -9.62 9.98 -18.03
C ARG A 233 -8.85 11.30 -18.10
N ASP A 234 -9.06 12.05 -19.16
CA ASP A 234 -8.40 13.34 -19.37
C ASP A 234 -8.79 14.36 -18.29
N GLU A 235 -10.05 14.33 -17.83
CA GLU A 235 -10.55 15.19 -16.75
C GLU A 235 -9.84 14.93 -15.42
N ASP A 236 -9.59 13.65 -15.08
CA ASP A 236 -8.81 13.27 -13.91
C ASP A 236 -7.34 13.72 -14.06
N THR A 237 -6.80 13.59 -15.27
CA THR A 237 -5.43 14.03 -15.59
C THR A 237 -5.26 15.52 -15.35
N GLU A 238 -6.15 16.35 -15.89
CA GLU A 238 -6.11 17.82 -15.72
C GLU A 238 -6.32 18.22 -14.25
N ASP A 239 -7.24 17.55 -13.53
CA ASP A 239 -7.46 17.82 -12.09
C ASP A 239 -6.20 17.51 -11.26
N ILE A 240 -5.55 16.36 -11.49
CA ILE A 240 -4.30 15.98 -10.82
C ILE A 240 -3.20 17.01 -11.11
N LEU A 241 -3.01 17.39 -12.38
CA LEU A 241 -1.96 18.33 -12.76
C LEU A 241 -2.16 19.71 -12.11
N ASN A 242 -3.38 20.26 -12.19
CA ASN A 242 -3.69 21.55 -11.59
C ASN A 242 -3.46 21.56 -10.07
N LYS A 243 -3.85 20.50 -9.38
CA LYS A 243 -3.62 20.35 -7.93
C LYS A 243 -2.13 20.19 -7.60
N CYS A 244 -1.40 19.36 -8.36
CA CYS A 244 0.03 19.19 -8.14
C CYS A 244 0.84 20.45 -8.44
N GLU A 245 0.50 21.22 -9.46
CA GLU A 245 1.11 22.53 -9.76
C GLU A 245 0.91 23.51 -8.61
N SER A 246 -0.23 23.45 -7.92
CA SER A 246 -0.46 24.30 -6.75
C SER A 246 0.48 23.98 -5.59
N LEU A 247 0.86 22.71 -5.39
CA LEU A 247 1.82 22.31 -4.36
C LEU A 247 3.28 22.38 -4.83
N TRP A 248 3.50 22.31 -6.13
CA TRP A 248 4.82 22.31 -6.76
C TRP A 248 4.80 23.16 -8.03
N PRO A 249 4.96 24.52 -7.90
CA PRO A 249 4.88 25.44 -9.01
C PRO A 249 5.91 25.23 -10.13
N GLU A 250 7.03 24.55 -9.84
CA GLU A 250 8.09 24.24 -10.80
C GLU A 250 7.79 22.98 -11.64
N LEU A 251 6.62 22.35 -11.45
CA LEU A 251 6.21 21.19 -12.23
C LEU A 251 6.11 21.55 -13.72
N ASP A 252 6.82 20.81 -14.56
CA ASP A 252 6.79 20.97 -16.01
C ASP A 252 6.08 19.79 -16.67
N ARG A 253 4.89 20.02 -17.21
CA ARG A 253 4.05 19.02 -17.89
C ARG A 253 4.73 18.35 -19.09
N ASN A 254 5.75 18.98 -19.69
CA ASN A 254 6.51 18.38 -20.80
C ASN A 254 7.31 17.14 -20.36
N ASN A 255 7.54 16.97 -19.06
CA ASN A 255 8.24 15.81 -18.50
C ASN A 255 7.33 14.63 -18.17
N ILE A 256 6.04 14.67 -18.52
CA ILE A 256 5.11 13.53 -18.33
C ILE A 256 5.54 12.38 -19.22
N ILE A 257 5.67 11.18 -18.63
CA ILE A 257 6.12 9.97 -19.32
C ILE A 257 5.07 8.84 -19.31
N GLY A 258 3.98 8.98 -18.56
CA GLY A 258 2.94 7.97 -18.52
C GLY A 258 1.86 8.18 -17.47
N PHE A 259 0.88 7.30 -17.53
CA PHE A 259 -0.31 7.30 -16.67
C PHE A 259 -0.61 5.90 -16.19
N SER A 260 -1.29 5.77 -15.07
CA SER A 260 -1.80 4.48 -14.62
C SER A 260 -3.07 4.63 -13.80
N VAL A 261 -3.86 3.56 -13.75
CA VAL A 261 -5.06 3.47 -12.93
C VAL A 261 -4.97 2.23 -12.05
N GLY A 262 -5.34 2.36 -10.79
CA GLY A 262 -5.42 1.24 -9.85
C GLY A 262 -6.72 1.26 -9.06
N LEU A 263 -7.21 0.07 -8.73
CA LEU A 263 -8.41 -0.13 -7.92
C LEU A 263 -8.02 -0.54 -6.51
N ARG A 264 -8.02 0.40 -5.57
CA ARG A 264 -7.67 0.14 -4.17
C ARG A 264 -8.75 -0.73 -3.53
N PRO A 265 -8.39 -1.89 -2.93
CA PRO A 265 -9.37 -2.79 -2.30
C PRO A 265 -9.80 -2.22 -0.94
N SER A 266 -10.84 -1.41 -0.93
CA SER A 266 -11.30 -0.72 0.28
C SER A 266 -12.42 -1.49 0.98
N ARG A 267 -12.37 -1.47 2.30
CA ARG A 267 -13.39 -1.90 3.24
C ARG A 267 -13.46 -0.85 4.36
N TYR A 268 -14.56 -0.74 5.09
CA TYR A 268 -14.66 0.20 6.22
C TYR A 268 -13.55 -0.03 7.25
N GLU A 269 -13.34 -1.28 7.65
CA GLU A 269 -12.20 -1.69 8.47
C GLU A 269 -11.41 -2.79 7.76
N VAL A 270 -10.10 -2.80 7.98
CA VAL A 270 -9.25 -3.93 7.54
C VAL A 270 -9.77 -5.20 8.19
N ARG A 271 -10.08 -6.20 7.39
CA ARG A 271 -10.44 -7.52 7.89
C ARG A 271 -9.16 -8.31 8.16
N LEU A 272 -8.75 -8.35 9.41
CA LEU A 272 -7.62 -9.14 9.89
C LEU A 272 -8.07 -9.92 11.13
N GLU A 273 -8.55 -11.16 10.87
CA GLU A 273 -9.16 -12.04 11.85
C GLU A 273 -9.12 -13.49 11.39
N LYS A 274 -9.29 -14.44 12.32
CA LYS A 274 -9.43 -15.87 12.00
C LYS A 274 -10.87 -16.28 11.87
N GLU A 275 -11.11 -17.24 10.97
CA GLU A 275 -12.37 -17.91 10.74
C GLU A 275 -12.10 -19.40 10.52
N TYR A 276 -13.04 -20.26 10.92
CA TYR A 276 -12.99 -21.68 10.57
C TYR A 276 -14.02 -22.00 9.50
N PHE A 277 -13.56 -22.57 8.41
CA PHE A 277 -14.40 -23.04 7.33
C PHE A 277 -14.18 -24.54 7.16
N LEU A 278 -15.20 -25.33 7.51
CA LEU A 278 -15.08 -26.81 7.65
C LEU A 278 -13.95 -27.11 8.65
N ASP A 279 -12.93 -27.84 8.22
CA ASP A 279 -11.74 -28.25 8.99
C ASP A 279 -10.52 -27.30 8.75
N LYS A 280 -10.70 -26.24 7.97
CA LYS A 280 -9.62 -25.29 7.61
C LYS A 280 -9.62 -24.06 8.50
N LEU A 281 -8.44 -23.62 8.91
CA LEU A 281 -8.22 -22.31 9.52
C LEU A 281 -7.98 -21.28 8.43
N ILE A 282 -8.85 -20.28 8.32
CA ILE A 282 -8.68 -19.15 7.42
C ILE A 282 -8.31 -17.93 8.26
N ILE A 283 -7.21 -17.25 7.89
CA ILE A 283 -6.86 -15.95 8.45
C ILE A 283 -7.02 -14.92 7.33
N HIS A 284 -8.01 -14.07 7.47
CA HIS A 284 -8.25 -12.98 6.53
C HIS A 284 -7.26 -11.85 6.74
N ASN A 285 -6.78 -11.26 5.66
CA ASN A 285 -5.91 -10.09 5.65
C ASN A 285 -6.15 -9.27 4.37
N TYR A 286 -7.25 -8.53 4.33
CA TYR A 286 -7.65 -7.74 3.17
C TYR A 286 -8.47 -6.48 3.55
N GLY A 287 -8.79 -5.65 2.56
CA GLY A 287 -9.60 -4.46 2.76
C GLY A 287 -8.80 -3.23 3.19
N HIS A 288 -7.51 -3.16 2.84
CA HIS A 288 -6.58 -2.11 3.27
C HIS A 288 -6.77 -0.76 2.57
N GLY A 289 -7.65 -0.66 1.56
CA GLY A 289 -7.86 0.57 0.80
C GLY A 289 -6.56 1.09 0.17
N GLY A 290 -6.27 2.36 0.37
CA GLY A 290 -5.04 3.01 -0.09
C GLY A 290 -3.79 2.69 0.72
N SER A 291 -3.91 1.98 1.86
CA SER A 291 -2.81 1.75 2.81
C SER A 291 -2.20 0.35 2.74
N GLY A 292 -2.45 -0.43 1.69
CA GLY A 292 -1.97 -1.81 1.59
C GLY A 292 -0.46 -1.96 1.77
N VAL A 293 0.34 -1.09 1.15
CA VAL A 293 1.81 -1.06 1.30
C VAL A 293 2.20 -0.62 2.72
N THR A 294 1.55 0.42 3.23
CA THR A 294 1.79 1.00 4.57
C THR A 294 1.54 0.02 5.70
N LEU A 295 0.61 -0.93 5.53
CA LEU A 295 0.21 -1.88 6.56
C LEU A 295 0.81 -3.27 6.37
N SER A 296 1.45 -3.55 5.25
CA SER A 296 1.78 -4.88 4.76
C SER A 296 2.54 -5.76 5.77
N TRP A 297 3.65 -5.29 6.31
CA TRP A 297 4.48 -6.06 7.24
C TRP A 297 3.84 -6.19 8.61
N GLY A 298 3.26 -5.10 9.14
CA GLY A 298 2.58 -5.16 10.43
C GLY A 298 1.35 -6.06 10.42
N CYS A 299 0.61 -6.10 9.29
CA CYS A 299 -0.46 -7.06 9.11
C CYS A 299 0.08 -8.50 8.98
N ALA A 300 1.20 -8.71 8.29
CA ALA A 300 1.84 -10.02 8.21
C ALA A 300 2.31 -10.52 9.58
N ASP A 301 2.89 -9.65 10.40
CA ASP A 301 3.28 -9.98 11.78
C ASP A 301 2.06 -10.29 12.65
N GLU A 302 0.92 -9.62 12.43
CA GLU A 302 -0.33 -9.93 13.14
C GLU A 302 -0.93 -11.28 12.70
N VAL A 303 -0.85 -11.62 11.41
CA VAL A 303 -1.22 -12.95 10.90
C VAL A 303 -0.42 -14.02 11.61
N MET A 304 0.88 -13.83 11.79
CA MET A 304 1.73 -14.78 12.52
C MET A 304 1.30 -14.92 13.99
N LYS A 305 1.00 -13.80 14.69
CA LYS A 305 0.51 -13.83 16.08
C LYS A 305 -0.80 -14.62 16.20
N ILE A 306 -1.72 -14.41 15.25
CA ILE A 306 -2.99 -15.15 15.22
C ILE A 306 -2.74 -16.66 15.01
N LEU A 307 -1.86 -17.02 14.09
CA LEU A 307 -1.51 -18.41 13.80
C LEU A 307 -0.83 -19.10 15.00
N GLU A 308 0.11 -18.43 15.65
CA GLU A 308 0.86 -18.95 16.81
C GLU A 308 -0.02 -19.07 18.09
N SER A 309 -1.12 -18.32 18.16
CA SER A 309 -2.08 -18.37 19.27
C SER A 309 -3.18 -19.42 19.12
N ASN A 310 -3.14 -20.20 18.06
CA ASN A 310 -4.12 -21.22 17.71
C ASN A 310 -3.56 -22.62 17.99
#